data_0c69c0d2dc30d7075f05045bc65c587a
#
_entry.id   0c69c0d2dc30d7075f05045bc65c587a
#
_cell.length_a   1.000
_cell.length_b   1.000
_cell.length_c   1.000
_cell.angle_alpha   90.00
_cell.angle_beta   90.00
_cell.angle_gamma   90.00
#
_symmetry.space_group_name_H-M   'P 1'
#
loop_
_entity.id
_entity.type
_entity.pdbx_description
1 polymer ?
#
loop_
_entity_poly.entity_id
_entity_poly.type
_entity_poly.pdbx_seq_one_letter_code
_entity_poly.pdbx_strand_id
1 'polypeptide(L)'
;DFVKRMNREYKKFWNETRMAKAKKAGLSPMDVTIIASIVEEETNQTQEYPVIAGVYINRLKKGWKLDACPTLKFALGDFSLKRVLDKHMETESPYNTYKYAGLPPGPVRMPSIQVIDAVLDYQHHDYMFFCAKSDFSGTHHFSRTLRQHNQYAAEYHQALNKRKIY
;
A
#
# COMPACT_ATOMS: atom_id res chain seq x y z
N ASP A 1 -12.24 -16.69 27.41
CA ASP A 1 -11.38 -15.52 27.41
C ASP A 1 -11.06 -15.09 25.96
N PHE A 2 -11.38 -13.82 25.66
CA PHE A 2 -11.25 -13.23 24.33
C PHE A 2 -9.82 -13.29 23.79
N VAL A 3 -8.82 -12.90 24.60
CA VAL A 3 -7.40 -12.88 24.22
C VAL A 3 -6.90 -14.28 23.83
N LYS A 4 -7.27 -15.29 24.59
CA LYS A 4 -6.91 -16.69 24.28
C LYS A 4 -7.52 -17.15 22.96
N ARG A 5 -8.78 -16.74 22.68
CA ARG A 5 -9.44 -17.01 21.40
C ARG A 5 -8.71 -16.33 20.25
N MET A 6 -8.42 -15.04 20.36
CA MET A 6 -7.70 -14.29 19.31
C MET A 6 -6.32 -14.87 19.02
N ASN A 7 -5.56 -15.26 20.06
CA ASN A 7 -4.26 -15.90 19.88
C ASN A 7 -4.37 -17.25 19.15
N ARG A 8 -5.40 -18.05 19.48
CA ARG A 8 -5.65 -19.30 18.78
C ARG A 8 -5.99 -19.08 17.30
N GLU A 9 -6.87 -18.12 16.99
CA GLU A 9 -7.24 -17.79 15.62
C GLU A 9 -6.04 -17.23 14.85
N TYR A 10 -5.21 -16.38 15.47
CA TYR A 10 -3.98 -15.89 14.89
C TYR A 10 -3.03 -17.05 14.51
N LYS A 11 -2.78 -18.00 15.43
CA LYS A 11 -1.92 -19.16 15.16
C LYS A 11 -2.49 -20.07 14.07
N LYS A 12 -3.81 -20.22 14.03
CA LYS A 12 -4.51 -20.99 12.99
C LYS A 12 -4.39 -20.31 11.62
N PHE A 13 -4.53 -18.99 11.59
CA PHE A 13 -4.41 -18.18 10.37
C PHE A 13 -2.98 -18.22 9.83
N TRP A 14 -1.98 -17.92 10.68
CA TRP A 14 -0.56 -17.95 10.34
C TRP A 14 -0.01 -19.39 10.41
N ASN A 15 -0.57 -20.24 9.56
CA ASN A 15 -0.14 -21.63 9.41
C ASN A 15 1.24 -21.72 8.74
N GLU A 16 1.78 -22.94 8.67
CA GLU A 16 3.12 -23.21 8.11
C GLU A 16 3.27 -22.67 6.67
N THR A 17 2.23 -22.81 5.84
CA THR A 17 2.24 -22.33 4.45
C THR A 17 2.39 -20.81 4.37
N ARG A 18 1.59 -20.06 5.13
CA ARG A 18 1.68 -18.58 5.17
C ARG A 18 3.00 -18.13 5.77
N MET A 19 3.47 -18.77 6.83
CA MET A 19 4.76 -18.48 7.43
C MET A 19 5.92 -18.73 6.46
N ALA A 20 5.89 -19.81 5.70
CA ALA A 20 6.92 -20.11 4.69
C ALA A 20 6.92 -19.07 3.56
N LYS A 21 5.75 -18.63 3.08
CA LYS A 21 5.62 -17.56 2.06
C LYS A 21 6.17 -16.23 2.57
N ALA A 22 5.80 -15.82 3.78
CA ALA A 22 6.30 -14.61 4.40
C ALA A 22 7.83 -14.64 4.52
N LYS A 23 8.39 -15.72 5.03
CA LYS A 23 9.85 -15.93 5.14
C LYS A 23 10.54 -15.85 3.77
N LYS A 24 9.98 -16.48 2.73
CA LYS A 24 10.50 -16.40 1.35
C LYS A 24 10.53 -14.99 0.82
N ALA A 25 9.53 -14.17 1.17
CA ALA A 25 9.49 -12.75 0.81
C ALA A 25 10.45 -11.89 1.66
N GLY A 26 11.01 -12.42 2.74
CA GLY A 26 11.84 -11.68 3.70
C GLY A 26 11.01 -10.79 4.64
N LEU A 27 9.75 -11.17 4.91
CA LEU A 27 8.80 -10.41 5.69
C LEU A 27 8.35 -11.19 6.94
N SER A 28 8.13 -10.48 8.03
CA SER A 28 7.42 -11.02 9.20
C SER A 28 5.91 -11.05 8.95
N PRO A 29 5.12 -11.82 9.71
CA PRO A 29 3.66 -11.75 9.68
C PRO A 29 3.11 -10.32 9.89
N MET A 30 3.76 -9.53 10.74
CA MET A 30 3.39 -8.13 10.98
C MET A 30 3.66 -7.27 9.73
N ASP A 31 4.83 -7.42 9.09
CA ASP A 31 5.15 -6.70 7.86
C ASP A 31 4.13 -6.98 6.76
N VAL A 32 3.76 -8.25 6.58
CA VAL A 32 2.72 -8.65 5.63
C VAL A 32 1.38 -7.99 5.96
N THR A 33 1.00 -7.97 7.23
CA THR A 33 -0.26 -7.34 7.69
C THR A 33 -0.25 -5.84 7.43
N ILE A 34 0.87 -5.17 7.71
CA ILE A 34 1.03 -3.72 7.45
C ILE A 34 0.92 -3.43 5.95
N ILE A 35 1.67 -4.14 5.11
CA ILE A 35 1.61 -3.98 3.64
C ILE A 35 0.18 -4.24 3.14
N ALA A 36 -0.46 -5.31 3.59
CA ALA A 36 -1.82 -5.66 3.20
C ALA A 36 -2.82 -4.54 3.55
N SER A 37 -2.69 -3.94 4.73
CA SER A 37 -3.56 -2.83 5.15
C SER A 37 -3.41 -1.60 4.26
N ILE A 38 -2.21 -1.33 3.77
CA ILE A 38 -1.93 -0.22 2.84
C ILE A 38 -2.49 -0.56 1.45
N VAL A 39 -2.20 -1.75 0.93
CA VAL A 39 -2.65 -2.19 -0.40
C VAL A 39 -4.17 -2.16 -0.52
N GLU A 40 -4.89 -2.59 0.51
CA GLU A 40 -6.36 -2.61 0.50
C GLU A 40 -6.97 -1.20 0.49
N GLU A 41 -6.26 -0.19 1.02
CA GLU A 41 -6.67 1.21 0.95
C GLU A 41 -6.29 1.92 -0.36
N GLU A 42 -5.39 1.34 -1.17
CA GLU A 42 -4.99 1.93 -2.45
C GLU A 42 -6.01 1.66 -3.56
N THR A 43 -6.67 0.50 -3.54
CA THR A 43 -7.55 0.11 -4.64
C THR A 43 -8.69 -0.79 -4.18
N ASN A 44 -9.83 -0.66 -4.83
CA ASN A 44 -10.94 -1.61 -4.74
C ASN A 44 -10.84 -2.74 -5.79
N GLN A 45 -9.83 -2.69 -6.65
CA GLN A 45 -9.61 -3.68 -7.71
C GLN A 45 -8.76 -4.82 -7.18
N THR A 46 -9.39 -5.88 -6.70
CA THR A 46 -8.71 -7.00 -6.01
C THR A 46 -7.65 -7.69 -6.89
N GLN A 47 -7.81 -7.65 -8.21
CA GLN A 47 -6.83 -8.17 -9.17
C GLN A 47 -5.51 -7.38 -9.18
N GLU A 48 -5.49 -6.14 -8.67
CA GLU A 48 -4.29 -5.32 -8.58
C GLU A 48 -3.52 -5.51 -7.26
N TYR A 49 -4.10 -6.16 -6.25
CA TYR A 49 -3.44 -6.38 -4.96
C TYR A 49 -2.04 -6.99 -5.08
N PRO A 50 -1.83 -8.09 -5.85
CA PRO A 50 -0.49 -8.67 -5.95
C PRO A 50 0.52 -7.75 -6.64
N VAL A 51 0.08 -6.93 -7.60
CA VAL A 51 0.95 -6.01 -8.34
C VAL A 51 1.36 -4.83 -7.45
N ILE A 52 0.40 -4.21 -6.76
CA ILE A 52 0.67 -3.09 -5.83
C ILE A 52 1.56 -3.56 -4.67
N ALA A 53 1.28 -4.75 -4.11
CA ALA A 53 2.14 -5.36 -3.10
C ALA A 53 3.59 -5.50 -3.59
N GLY A 54 3.77 -5.94 -4.84
CA GLY A 54 5.08 -6.03 -5.49
C GLY A 54 5.80 -4.69 -5.57
N VAL A 55 5.10 -3.59 -5.88
CA VAL A 55 5.69 -2.23 -5.88
C VAL A 55 6.21 -1.87 -4.49
N TYR A 56 5.41 -2.04 -3.45
CA TYR A 56 5.82 -1.71 -2.08
C TYR A 56 6.99 -2.58 -1.59
N ILE A 57 6.96 -3.87 -1.88
CA ILE A 57 8.07 -4.78 -1.54
C ILE A 57 9.35 -4.38 -2.29
N ASN A 58 9.26 -3.98 -3.56
CA ASN A 58 10.40 -3.48 -4.33
C ASN A 58 10.99 -2.21 -3.70
N ARG A 59 10.15 -1.26 -3.28
CA ARG A 59 10.57 -0.05 -2.58
C ARG A 59 11.26 -0.36 -1.26
N LEU A 60 10.68 -1.25 -0.45
CA LEU A 60 11.28 -1.68 0.82
C LEU A 60 12.67 -2.30 0.61
N LYS A 61 12.82 -3.21 -0.37
CA LYS A 61 14.10 -3.86 -0.69
C LYS A 61 15.18 -2.87 -1.13
N LYS A 62 14.78 -1.74 -1.72
CA LYS A 62 15.71 -0.67 -2.14
C LYS A 62 15.90 0.43 -1.09
N GLY A 63 15.26 0.33 0.08
CA GLY A 63 15.32 1.35 1.12
C GLY A 63 14.60 2.65 0.75
N TRP A 64 13.68 2.60 -0.22
CA TRP A 64 12.90 3.76 -0.63
C TRP A 64 11.74 4.01 0.32
N LYS A 65 11.31 5.26 0.37
CA LYS A 65 10.04 5.63 1.03
C LYS A 65 8.87 4.97 0.29
N LEU A 66 7.84 4.59 1.03
CA LEU A 66 6.66 3.99 0.40
C LEU A 66 5.81 5.04 -0.32
N ASP A 67 5.81 6.30 0.15
CA ASP A 67 4.99 7.40 -0.39
C ASP A 67 3.50 6.99 -0.51
N ALA A 68 3.02 6.28 0.49
CA ALA A 68 1.68 5.69 0.48
C ALA A 68 0.64 6.67 1.03
N CYS A 69 -0.31 7.09 0.20
CA CYS A 69 -1.38 7.98 0.60
C CYS A 69 -2.18 7.48 1.82
N PRO A 70 -2.53 6.18 1.94
CA PRO A 70 -3.25 5.66 3.10
C PRO A 70 -2.54 5.89 4.44
N THR A 71 -1.22 5.79 4.47
CA THR A 71 -0.45 5.99 5.71
C THR A 71 -0.48 7.46 6.13
N LEU A 72 -0.48 8.37 5.17
CA LEU A 72 -0.58 9.82 5.45
C LEU A 72 -1.98 10.19 5.94
N LYS A 73 -3.04 9.65 5.32
CA LYS A 73 -4.42 9.83 5.81
C LYS A 73 -4.57 9.35 7.25
N PHE A 74 -3.97 8.20 7.57
CA PHE A 74 -3.97 7.67 8.93
C PHE A 74 -3.20 8.58 9.89
N ALA A 75 -2.03 9.08 9.49
CA ALA A 75 -1.21 10.01 10.27
C ALA A 75 -1.95 11.32 10.59
N LEU A 76 -2.74 11.81 9.65
CA LEU A 76 -3.55 13.03 9.79
C LEU A 76 -4.87 12.80 10.55
N GLY A 77 -5.35 11.55 10.64
CA GLY A 77 -6.69 11.24 11.11
C GLY A 77 -7.80 11.72 10.16
N ASP A 78 -7.43 12.04 8.91
CA ASP A 78 -8.35 12.54 7.89
C ASP A 78 -8.46 11.56 6.71
N PHE A 79 -9.47 10.70 6.78
CA PHE A 79 -9.76 9.71 5.75
C PHE A 79 -10.57 10.29 4.56
N SER A 80 -11.06 11.52 4.70
CA SER A 80 -11.80 12.22 3.63
C SER A 80 -10.87 12.90 2.62
N LEU A 81 -9.58 12.99 2.90
CA LEU A 81 -8.58 13.63 2.07
C LEU A 81 -8.56 13.02 0.66
N LYS A 82 -8.96 13.81 -0.34
CA LYS A 82 -9.01 13.38 -1.75
C LYS A 82 -7.69 13.59 -2.48
N ARG A 83 -6.89 14.57 -2.05
CA ARG A 83 -5.63 14.94 -2.67
C ARG A 83 -4.58 15.25 -1.62
N VAL A 84 -3.42 14.60 -1.73
CA VAL A 84 -2.24 14.92 -0.93
C VAL A 84 -1.61 16.21 -1.47
N LEU A 85 -1.33 17.15 -0.58
CA LEU A 85 -0.62 18.39 -0.86
C LEU A 85 0.71 18.40 -0.10
N ASP A 86 1.67 19.22 -0.52
CA ASP A 86 3.01 19.32 0.09
C ASP A 86 2.94 19.55 1.61
N LYS A 87 2.04 20.43 2.07
CA LYS A 87 1.83 20.66 3.51
C LYS A 87 1.46 19.40 4.32
N HIS A 88 0.79 18.45 3.69
CA HIS A 88 0.43 17.19 4.35
C HIS A 88 1.64 16.27 4.50
N MET A 89 2.58 16.31 3.54
CA MET A 89 3.79 15.49 3.57
C MET A 89 4.77 15.89 4.68
N GLU A 90 4.63 17.12 5.23
CA GLU A 90 5.45 17.61 6.35
C GLU A 90 4.97 17.12 7.73
N THR A 91 3.83 16.40 7.78
CA THR A 91 3.24 15.92 9.05
C THR A 91 4.22 15.05 9.83
N GLU A 92 4.45 15.43 11.11
CA GLU A 92 5.24 14.64 12.03
C GLU A 92 4.44 13.47 12.58
N SER A 93 4.69 12.29 12.02
CA SER A 93 4.08 11.04 12.47
C SER A 93 4.94 9.87 12.01
N PRO A 94 5.14 8.83 12.83
CA PRO A 94 5.83 7.61 12.41
C PRO A 94 5.07 6.86 11.31
N TYR A 95 3.81 7.18 11.07
CA TYR A 95 3.01 6.65 9.96
C TYR A 95 3.22 7.41 8.64
N ASN A 96 3.91 8.55 8.64
CA ASN A 96 4.13 9.32 7.43
C ASN A 96 5.24 8.70 6.55
N THR A 97 4.84 7.85 5.62
CA THR A 97 5.77 7.17 4.70
C THR A 97 6.27 8.06 3.55
N TYR A 98 5.82 9.32 3.44
CA TYR A 98 6.45 10.34 2.60
C TYR A 98 7.68 10.94 3.28
N LYS A 99 7.73 10.92 4.60
CA LYS A 99 8.83 11.48 5.39
C LYS A 99 9.85 10.42 5.80
N TYR A 100 9.38 9.27 6.25
CA TYR A 100 10.20 8.20 6.80
C TYR A 100 10.20 6.97 5.88
N ALA A 101 11.40 6.41 5.64
CA ALA A 101 11.56 5.17 4.89
C ALA A 101 11.16 3.95 5.74
N GLY A 102 10.79 2.87 5.08
CA GLY A 102 10.37 1.63 5.72
C GLY A 102 8.87 1.56 5.97
N LEU A 103 8.46 0.51 6.71
CA LEU A 103 7.08 0.31 7.10
C LEU A 103 6.69 1.21 8.28
N PRO A 104 5.43 1.65 8.36
CA PRO A 104 4.93 2.32 9.57
C PRO A 104 4.86 1.34 10.75
N PRO A 105 4.66 1.84 11.99
CA PRO A 105 4.70 0.99 13.21
C PRO A 105 3.62 -0.08 13.27
N GLY A 106 2.54 0.06 12.50
CA GLY A 106 1.43 -0.87 12.51
C GLY A 106 0.52 -0.70 11.29
N PRO A 107 -0.49 -1.56 11.14
CA PRO A 107 -1.44 -1.48 10.04
C PRO A 107 -2.32 -0.23 10.15
N VAL A 108 -2.74 0.32 9.00
CA VAL A 108 -3.63 1.48 8.90
C VAL A 108 -5.12 1.11 8.96
N ARG A 109 -5.40 -0.18 8.80
CA ARG A 109 -6.72 -0.80 8.97
C ARG A 109 -6.57 -2.29 9.26
N MET A 110 -7.66 -2.97 9.61
CA MET A 110 -7.69 -4.44 9.64
C MET A 110 -7.81 -4.95 8.21
N PRO A 111 -6.77 -5.58 7.64
CA PRO A 111 -6.83 -6.09 6.27
C PRO A 111 -7.65 -7.37 6.16
N SER A 112 -8.29 -7.58 5.01
CA SER A 112 -8.97 -8.82 4.69
C SER A 112 -7.99 -9.98 4.47
N ILE A 113 -8.48 -11.21 4.61
CA ILE A 113 -7.69 -12.41 4.31
C ILE A 113 -7.22 -12.41 2.85
N GLN A 114 -8.09 -11.97 1.94
CA GLN A 114 -7.80 -11.91 0.51
C GLN A 114 -6.56 -11.06 0.20
N VAL A 115 -6.46 -9.87 0.78
CA VAL A 115 -5.30 -9.00 0.53
C VAL A 115 -4.05 -9.50 1.22
N ILE A 116 -4.15 -10.12 2.41
CA ILE A 116 -2.99 -10.77 3.06
C ILE A 116 -2.43 -11.88 2.17
N ASP A 117 -3.29 -12.75 1.65
CA ASP A 117 -2.87 -13.82 0.75
C ASP A 117 -2.30 -13.24 -0.57
N ALA A 118 -2.84 -12.15 -1.09
CA ALA A 118 -2.28 -11.45 -2.25
C ALA A 118 -0.89 -10.86 -2.01
N VAL A 119 -0.60 -10.36 -0.80
CA VAL A 119 0.75 -9.91 -0.42
C VAL A 119 1.71 -11.09 -0.29
N LEU A 120 1.27 -12.21 0.28
CA LEU A 120 2.07 -13.44 0.38
C LEU A 120 2.41 -14.04 -1.00
N ASP A 121 1.51 -13.88 -1.96
CA ASP A 121 1.65 -14.32 -3.35
C ASP A 121 1.87 -13.13 -4.31
N TYR A 122 2.58 -12.08 -3.85
CA TYR A 122 2.79 -10.87 -4.63
C TYR A 122 3.43 -11.14 -5.99
N GLN A 123 3.04 -10.35 -6.99
CA GLN A 123 3.59 -10.47 -8.32
C GLN A 123 5.04 -9.94 -8.37
N HIS A 124 5.96 -10.76 -8.86
CA HIS A 124 7.35 -10.37 -9.09
C HIS A 124 7.46 -9.55 -10.39
N HIS A 125 7.93 -8.32 -10.26
CA HIS A 125 8.13 -7.36 -11.35
C HIS A 125 9.09 -6.26 -10.92
N ASP A 126 9.43 -5.35 -11.84
CA ASP A 126 10.36 -4.24 -11.59
C ASP A 126 9.64 -2.88 -11.42
N TYR A 127 8.33 -2.87 -11.27
CA TYR A 127 7.62 -1.61 -11.07
C TYR A 127 7.98 -0.97 -9.73
N MET A 128 8.21 0.35 -9.77
CA MET A 128 8.53 1.18 -8.61
C MET A 128 7.46 2.23 -8.34
N PHE A 129 6.56 2.46 -9.29
CA PHE A 129 5.54 3.49 -9.25
C PHE A 129 4.22 2.97 -9.77
N PHE A 130 3.13 3.53 -9.27
CA PHE A 130 1.80 3.39 -9.86
C PHE A 130 1.01 4.69 -9.66
N CYS A 131 0.02 4.95 -10.49
CA CYS A 131 -0.94 6.03 -10.33
C CYS A 131 -2.27 5.66 -10.99
N ALA A 132 -3.35 6.25 -10.50
CA ALA A 132 -4.68 6.01 -11.05
C ALA A 132 -4.75 6.39 -12.53
N LYS A 133 -5.51 5.62 -13.30
CA LYS A 133 -5.76 5.94 -14.70
C LYS A 133 -6.70 7.13 -14.87
N SER A 134 -6.47 7.90 -15.92
CA SER A 134 -7.23 9.11 -16.24
C SER A 134 -8.67 8.84 -16.71
N ASP A 135 -9.01 7.58 -17.01
CA ASP A 135 -10.36 7.14 -17.39
C ASP A 135 -11.30 6.95 -16.18
N PHE A 136 -10.76 7.06 -14.95
CA PHE A 136 -11.49 6.84 -13.69
C PHE A 136 -12.07 5.43 -13.54
N SER A 137 -11.48 4.43 -14.20
CA SER A 137 -11.86 3.01 -14.06
C SER A 137 -11.59 2.44 -12.66
N GLY A 138 -10.86 3.17 -11.82
CA GLY A 138 -10.38 2.69 -10.52
C GLY A 138 -9.17 1.76 -10.63
N THR A 139 -8.62 1.58 -11.83
CA THR A 139 -7.38 0.82 -12.06
C THR A 139 -6.17 1.76 -12.17
N HIS A 140 -4.97 1.19 -12.16
CA HIS A 140 -3.72 1.93 -12.12
C HIS A 140 -2.84 1.66 -13.35
N HIS A 141 -2.00 2.65 -13.67
CA HIS A 141 -0.81 2.47 -14.49
C HIS A 141 0.37 2.15 -13.59
N PHE A 142 1.16 1.15 -13.98
CA PHE A 142 2.38 0.74 -13.30
C PHE A 142 3.60 1.11 -14.14
N SER A 143 4.66 1.63 -13.50
CA SER A 143 5.86 2.06 -14.21
C SER A 143 7.15 1.75 -13.44
N ARG A 144 8.24 1.57 -14.20
CA ARG A 144 9.58 1.29 -13.68
C ARG A 144 10.35 2.57 -13.38
N THR A 145 10.08 3.64 -14.12
CA THR A 145 10.83 4.90 -14.06
C THR A 145 9.96 6.07 -13.63
N LEU A 146 10.56 7.03 -12.93
CA LEU A 146 9.90 8.28 -12.56
C LEU A 146 9.40 9.05 -13.79
N ARG A 147 10.15 9.03 -14.88
CA ARG A 147 9.73 9.69 -16.13
C ARG A 147 8.39 9.17 -16.64
N GLN A 148 8.25 7.84 -16.70
CA GLN A 148 7.00 7.21 -17.15
C GLN A 148 5.86 7.47 -16.16
N HIS A 149 6.15 7.40 -14.85
CA HIS A 149 5.16 7.74 -13.82
C HIS A 149 4.66 9.17 -13.97
N ASN A 150 5.55 10.14 -14.16
CA ASN A 150 5.18 11.55 -14.31
C ASN A 150 4.30 11.80 -15.54
N GLN A 151 4.48 11.06 -16.64
CA GLN A 151 3.59 11.13 -17.80
C GLN A 151 2.17 10.71 -17.42
N TYR A 152 2.00 9.54 -16.81
CA TYR A 152 0.68 9.06 -16.37
C TYR A 152 0.05 9.95 -15.31
N ALA A 153 0.85 10.46 -14.36
CA ALA A 153 0.37 11.37 -13.32
C ALA A 153 -0.13 12.69 -13.92
N ALA A 154 0.57 13.23 -14.93
CA ALA A 154 0.14 14.44 -15.63
C ALA A 154 -1.22 14.24 -16.34
N GLU A 155 -1.41 13.11 -17.01
CA GLU A 155 -2.68 12.76 -17.65
C GLU A 155 -3.82 12.67 -16.62
N TYR A 156 -3.57 12.03 -15.48
CA TYR A 156 -4.55 11.91 -14.40
C TYR A 156 -4.91 13.27 -13.80
N HIS A 157 -3.91 14.12 -13.52
CA HIS A 157 -4.14 15.46 -12.98
C HIS A 157 -4.92 16.36 -13.96
N GLN A 158 -4.64 16.26 -15.26
CA GLN A 158 -5.42 16.97 -16.28
C GLN A 158 -6.89 16.51 -16.30
N ALA A 159 -7.12 15.21 -16.14
CA ALA A 159 -8.48 14.67 -16.09
C ALA A 159 -9.22 15.13 -14.81
N LEU A 160 -8.56 15.18 -13.65
CA LEU A 160 -9.12 15.73 -12.43
C LEU A 160 -9.50 17.21 -12.59
N ASN A 161 -8.60 18.02 -13.15
CA ASN A 161 -8.83 19.46 -13.38
C ASN A 161 -10.02 19.70 -14.30
N LYS A 162 -10.17 18.91 -15.39
CA LYS A 162 -11.34 18.97 -16.28
C LYS A 162 -12.65 18.68 -15.55
N ARG A 163 -12.63 17.81 -14.53
CA ARG A 163 -13.81 17.46 -13.70
C ARG A 163 -13.98 18.39 -12.49
N LYS A 164 -13.14 19.41 -12.32
CA LYS A 164 -13.14 20.33 -11.17
C LYS A 164 -13.03 19.60 -9.82
N ILE A 165 -12.26 18.54 -9.75
CA ILE A 165 -11.94 17.80 -8.53
C ILE A 165 -10.61 18.35 -8.01
N TYR A 166 -10.68 19.16 -6.95
CA TYR A 166 -9.53 19.86 -6.34
C TYR A 166 -9.15 19.26 -5.00
#